data_c930e680d00407285aeca35d194628d2
#
_entry.id   c930e680d00407285aeca35d194628d2
#
_cell.length_a   1.000
_cell.length_b   1.000
_cell.length_c   1.000
_cell.angle_alpha   90.00
_cell.angle_beta   90.00
_cell.angle_gamma   90.00
#
_symmetry.space_group_name_H-M   'P 1'
#
loop_
_entity.id
_entity.type
_entity.pdbx_description
1 polymer ?
#
loop_
_entity_poly.entity_id
_entity_poly.type
_entity_poly.pdbx_seq_one_letter_code
_entity_poly.pdbx_strand_id
1 'polypeptide(L)'
;GGALFARDGVIEAVGAGTELPATADEVIDASGQVVIPGLVNTHHHFYQTLTRAVPAAQDAELFTWLKTLYPIWAKLTPEMAFVSTHTAMAELLLSGCTTSSDHLYLYPNGVRLDDTLDAAAQIGMRFHAARGAMSVGQSKGGLPPDSVVEDEAAILADTQRLIERRHDPQRHAMTRIVVAPCSPFSVSRELMRDAALLARAYGPAHRVSLHTHLAENDNDIAYTRAKFGCTPAEYAEALGWVGPDVWHAHCVKLDAAGIALFAKTGTGVAHCPGSNMRLASGIAPIRALRDAGVPVSIAVDGSASNDSGHLLGECRLA
;
A
#
# COMPACT_ATOMS: atom_id res chain seq x y z
N GLY A 1 34.50 -1.55 17.01
CA GLY A 1 33.07 -1.75 16.72
C GLY A 1 32.45 -0.49 16.08
N GLY A 2 31.46 -0.68 15.24
CA GLY A 2 30.65 0.42 14.72
C GLY A 2 29.68 0.92 15.78
N ALA A 3 29.27 2.17 15.64
CA ALA A 3 28.22 2.78 16.48
C ALA A 3 27.37 3.78 15.68
N LEU A 4 26.22 4.10 16.21
CA LEU A 4 25.27 5.05 15.65
C LEU A 4 24.85 6.02 16.76
N PHE A 5 24.81 7.30 16.44
CA PHE A 5 24.28 8.32 17.33
C PHE A 5 23.06 8.99 16.69
N ALA A 6 21.97 9.03 17.42
CA ALA A 6 20.72 9.68 17.01
C ALA A 6 20.29 10.71 18.06
N ARG A 7 19.68 11.80 17.59
CA ARG A 7 19.08 12.85 18.44
C ARG A 7 17.74 13.26 17.83
N ASP A 8 16.73 13.40 18.68
CA ASP A 8 15.39 13.85 18.27
C ASP A 8 14.80 13.07 17.07
N GLY A 9 15.02 11.73 17.08
CA GLY A 9 14.55 10.85 16.02
C GLY A 9 15.34 10.89 14.70
N VAL A 10 16.49 11.58 14.67
CA VAL A 10 17.34 11.72 13.49
C VAL A 10 18.72 11.09 13.76
N ILE A 11 19.19 10.25 12.83
CA ILE A 11 20.57 9.73 12.86
C ILE A 11 21.51 10.88 12.48
N GLU A 12 22.35 11.29 13.42
CA GLU A 12 23.33 12.36 13.22
C GLU A 12 24.70 11.83 12.77
N ALA A 13 25.08 10.65 13.26
CA ALA A 13 26.37 10.08 12.91
C ALA A 13 26.34 8.54 12.94
N VAL A 14 27.12 7.94 12.05
CA VAL A 14 27.42 6.50 11.99
C VAL A 14 28.91 6.36 11.73
N GLY A 15 29.61 5.58 12.55
CA GLY A 15 31.05 5.43 12.41
C GLY A 15 31.67 4.51 13.46
N ALA A 16 32.97 4.63 13.68
CA ALA A 16 33.65 3.95 14.79
C ALA A 16 33.16 4.52 16.13
N GLY A 17 32.96 3.69 17.13
CA GLY A 17 32.45 4.13 18.44
C GLY A 17 33.33 5.19 19.11
N THR A 18 34.64 5.24 18.79
CA THR A 18 35.57 6.26 19.26
C THR A 18 35.39 7.64 18.61
N GLU A 19 34.65 7.74 17.52
CA GLU A 19 34.42 8.97 16.76
C GLU A 19 33.07 9.62 17.09
N LEU A 20 32.25 8.96 17.91
CA LEU A 20 30.91 9.41 18.28
C LEU A 20 30.90 10.04 19.69
N PRO A 21 29.86 10.79 20.06
CA PRO A 21 29.69 11.33 21.41
C PRO A 21 29.87 10.23 22.47
N ALA A 22 30.66 10.52 23.50
CA ALA A 22 30.92 9.57 24.57
C ALA A 22 29.73 9.38 25.54
N THR A 23 28.75 10.27 25.48
CA THR A 23 27.56 10.26 26.36
C THR A 23 26.30 10.44 25.56
N ALA A 24 25.23 9.78 25.99
CA ALA A 24 23.88 9.89 25.48
C ALA A 24 22.91 9.67 26.64
N ASP A 25 21.64 10.09 26.49
CA ASP A 25 20.59 9.83 27.48
C ASP A 25 20.32 8.33 27.63
N GLU A 26 20.45 7.59 26.52
CA GLU A 26 20.32 6.15 26.49
C GLU A 26 21.44 5.54 25.62
N VAL A 27 22.01 4.44 26.10
CA VAL A 27 23.04 3.68 25.36
C VAL A 27 22.57 2.22 25.24
N ILE A 28 22.44 1.76 23.99
CA ILE A 28 22.05 0.38 23.68
C ILE A 28 23.31 -0.39 23.25
N ASP A 29 23.66 -1.46 23.98
CA ASP A 29 24.71 -2.38 23.58
C ASP A 29 24.21 -3.32 22.47
N ALA A 30 24.70 -3.10 21.25
CA ALA A 30 24.44 -3.93 20.08
C ALA A 30 25.65 -4.79 19.70
N SER A 31 26.53 -5.13 20.66
CA SER A 31 27.72 -5.96 20.42
C SER A 31 27.32 -7.32 19.82
N GLY A 32 28.01 -7.72 18.75
CA GLY A 32 27.72 -8.97 18.02
C GLY A 32 26.49 -8.92 17.11
N GLN A 33 25.86 -7.75 16.96
CA GLN A 33 24.69 -7.56 16.10
C GLN A 33 25.01 -6.69 14.88
N VAL A 34 24.17 -6.79 13.87
CA VAL A 34 24.15 -5.89 12.72
C VAL A 34 22.96 -4.95 12.86
N VAL A 35 23.24 -3.64 12.86
CA VAL A 35 22.20 -2.60 12.91
C VAL A 35 21.88 -2.17 11.47
N ILE A 36 20.63 -2.29 11.10
CA ILE A 36 20.11 -1.88 9.79
C ILE A 36 18.99 -0.85 9.96
N PRO A 37 18.72 0.00 8.96
CA PRO A 37 17.52 0.84 8.97
C PRO A 37 16.26 -0.01 9.12
N GLY A 38 15.25 0.53 9.81
CA GLY A 38 13.93 -0.10 9.87
C GLY A 38 13.36 -0.31 8.47
N LEU A 39 12.78 -1.48 8.22
CA LEU A 39 12.20 -1.81 6.93
C LEU A 39 10.94 -0.98 6.65
N VAL A 40 10.63 -0.78 5.36
CA VAL A 40 9.46 -0.03 4.89
C VAL A 40 8.60 -0.95 4.05
N ASN A 41 7.37 -1.20 4.51
CA ASN A 41 6.36 -1.93 3.79
C ASN A 41 5.47 -0.96 3.00
N THR A 42 5.41 -1.10 1.69
CA THR A 42 4.76 -0.11 0.82
C THR A 42 3.35 -0.49 0.36
N HIS A 43 2.87 -1.67 0.73
CA HIS A 43 1.52 -2.14 0.42
C HIS A 43 1.06 -3.21 1.38
N HIS A 44 -0.14 -3.06 1.91
CA HIS A 44 -0.82 -4.02 2.80
C HIS A 44 -2.34 -3.81 2.74
N HIS A 45 -3.08 -4.80 3.28
CA HIS A 45 -4.50 -4.73 3.61
C HIS A 45 -4.69 -5.27 5.02
N PHE A 46 -4.54 -4.43 6.04
CA PHE A 46 -4.50 -4.85 7.44
C PHE A 46 -5.73 -5.62 7.87
N TYR A 47 -6.93 -5.24 7.40
CA TYR A 47 -8.18 -5.92 7.72
C TYR A 47 -8.20 -7.40 7.28
N GLN A 48 -7.39 -7.77 6.28
CA GLN A 48 -7.29 -9.14 5.79
C GLN A 48 -6.63 -10.08 6.79
N THR A 49 -5.98 -9.59 7.83
CA THR A 49 -5.44 -10.38 8.95
C THR A 49 -6.53 -11.25 9.60
N LEU A 50 -7.79 -10.79 9.62
CA LEU A 50 -8.94 -11.53 10.14
C LEU A 50 -9.39 -12.69 9.23
N THR A 51 -8.95 -12.72 7.99
CA THR A 51 -9.34 -13.71 6.97
C THR A 51 -8.16 -14.48 6.40
N ARG A 52 -7.07 -14.55 7.15
CA ARG A 52 -5.90 -15.36 6.82
C ARG A 52 -6.32 -16.84 6.66
N ALA A 53 -5.89 -17.46 5.56
CA ALA A 53 -6.08 -18.87 5.28
C ALA A 53 -7.56 -19.35 5.29
N VAL A 54 -8.51 -18.55 4.84
CA VAL A 54 -9.91 -18.99 4.66
C VAL A 54 -9.96 -20.14 3.66
N PRO A 55 -10.47 -21.35 4.02
CA PRO A 55 -10.37 -22.52 3.15
C PRO A 55 -11.00 -22.34 1.76
N ALA A 56 -12.13 -21.66 1.67
CA ALA A 56 -12.83 -21.40 0.42
C ALA A 56 -12.08 -20.43 -0.53
N ALA A 57 -11.08 -19.71 -0.04
CA ALA A 57 -10.27 -18.78 -0.81
C ALA A 57 -8.86 -19.31 -1.12
N GLN A 58 -8.58 -20.57 -0.76
CA GLN A 58 -7.35 -21.26 -1.17
C GLN A 58 -7.46 -21.69 -2.63
N ASP A 59 -6.34 -21.83 -3.32
CA ASP A 59 -6.28 -22.27 -4.73
C ASP A 59 -7.17 -21.48 -5.70
N ALA A 60 -7.35 -20.18 -5.44
CA ALA A 60 -8.19 -19.30 -6.23
C ALA A 60 -7.33 -18.17 -6.85
N GLU A 61 -7.56 -17.91 -8.13
CA GLU A 61 -7.02 -16.70 -8.77
C GLU A 61 -7.76 -15.42 -8.29
N LEU A 62 -7.18 -14.26 -8.55
CA LEU A 62 -7.59 -12.97 -7.97
C LEU A 62 -9.11 -12.73 -7.99
N PHE A 63 -9.79 -12.87 -9.14
CA PHE A 63 -11.21 -12.51 -9.23
C PHE A 63 -12.11 -13.49 -8.49
N THR A 64 -11.79 -14.78 -8.51
CA THR A 64 -12.49 -15.80 -7.74
C THR A 64 -12.25 -15.62 -6.24
N TRP A 65 -11.00 -15.33 -5.85
CA TRP A 65 -10.60 -15.02 -4.49
C TRP A 65 -11.35 -13.80 -3.93
N LEU A 66 -11.41 -12.69 -4.69
CA LEU A 66 -12.15 -11.49 -4.31
C LEU A 66 -13.65 -11.77 -4.13
N LYS A 67 -14.30 -12.48 -5.09
CA LYS A 67 -15.71 -12.84 -4.98
C LYS A 67 -16.02 -13.69 -3.76
N THR A 68 -15.10 -14.55 -3.35
CA THR A 68 -15.22 -15.39 -2.16
C THR A 68 -15.11 -14.58 -0.88
N LEU A 69 -14.21 -13.59 -0.83
CA LEU A 69 -13.92 -12.85 0.39
C LEU A 69 -14.78 -11.59 0.58
N TYR A 70 -15.24 -10.93 -0.47
CA TYR A 70 -16.08 -9.73 -0.33
C TYR A 70 -17.30 -9.92 0.58
N PRO A 71 -18.07 -11.04 0.55
CA PRO A 71 -19.19 -11.24 1.46
C PRO A 71 -18.77 -11.38 2.93
N ILE A 72 -17.54 -11.82 3.19
CA ILE A 72 -16.96 -11.88 4.53
C ILE A 72 -16.55 -10.48 4.96
N TRP A 73 -15.82 -9.76 4.13
CA TRP A 73 -15.35 -8.40 4.41
C TRP A 73 -16.49 -7.38 4.52
N ALA A 74 -17.63 -7.62 3.88
CA ALA A 74 -18.85 -6.82 4.05
C ALA A 74 -19.38 -6.81 5.50
N LYS A 75 -18.87 -7.70 6.36
CA LYS A 75 -19.21 -7.76 7.79
C LYS A 75 -18.21 -7.06 8.70
N LEU A 76 -17.16 -6.45 8.15
CA LEU A 76 -16.15 -5.70 8.90
C LEU A 76 -16.82 -4.61 9.74
N THR A 77 -16.39 -4.46 10.99
CA THR A 77 -16.82 -3.41 11.93
C THR A 77 -15.66 -2.50 12.28
N PRO A 78 -15.90 -1.30 12.86
CA PRO A 78 -14.83 -0.42 13.35
C PRO A 78 -13.85 -1.12 14.30
N GLU A 79 -14.37 -1.91 15.26
CA GLU A 79 -13.53 -2.69 16.17
C GLU A 79 -12.65 -3.71 15.43
N MET A 80 -13.20 -4.42 14.43
CA MET A 80 -12.45 -5.36 13.61
C MET A 80 -11.35 -4.64 12.81
N ALA A 81 -11.63 -3.47 12.24
CA ALA A 81 -10.64 -2.66 11.52
C ALA A 81 -9.51 -2.22 12.45
N PHE A 82 -9.83 -1.77 13.67
CA PHE A 82 -8.85 -1.39 14.69
C PHE A 82 -7.97 -2.58 15.10
N VAL A 83 -8.58 -3.70 15.52
CA VAL A 83 -7.86 -4.87 16.04
C VAL A 83 -7.00 -5.50 14.96
N SER A 84 -7.51 -5.64 13.74
CA SER A 84 -6.73 -6.21 12.62
C SER A 84 -5.54 -5.34 12.23
N THR A 85 -5.70 -4.02 12.23
CA THR A 85 -4.61 -3.07 11.99
C THR A 85 -3.55 -3.17 13.07
N HIS A 86 -3.95 -3.17 14.34
CA HIS A 86 -3.02 -3.29 15.46
C HIS A 86 -2.24 -4.61 15.41
N THR A 87 -2.91 -5.72 15.08
CA THR A 87 -2.30 -7.06 14.95
C THR A 87 -1.31 -7.11 13.77
N ALA A 88 -1.72 -6.60 12.60
CA ALA A 88 -0.85 -6.56 11.42
C ALA A 88 0.40 -5.70 11.64
N MET A 89 0.25 -4.54 12.28
CA MET A 89 1.37 -3.67 12.62
C MET A 89 2.31 -4.32 13.63
N ALA A 90 1.79 -5.06 14.62
CA ALA A 90 2.63 -5.82 15.56
C ALA A 90 3.45 -6.89 14.82
N GLU A 91 2.86 -7.62 13.89
CA GLU A 91 3.56 -8.62 13.05
C GLU A 91 4.66 -7.96 12.19
N LEU A 92 4.36 -6.83 11.56
CA LEU A 92 5.34 -6.05 10.80
C LEU A 92 6.50 -5.56 11.67
N LEU A 93 6.22 -4.99 12.84
CA LEU A 93 7.26 -4.54 13.79
C LEU A 93 8.17 -5.68 14.22
N LEU A 94 7.61 -6.87 14.51
CA LEU A 94 8.38 -8.07 14.85
C LEU A 94 9.26 -8.55 13.68
N SER A 95 8.93 -8.19 12.43
CA SER A 95 9.74 -8.47 11.25
C SER A 95 10.81 -7.39 10.96
N GLY A 96 10.92 -6.36 11.83
CA GLY A 96 11.84 -5.23 11.65
C GLY A 96 11.29 -4.09 10.78
N CYS A 97 10.01 -4.12 10.43
CA CYS A 97 9.36 -3.05 9.66
C CYS A 97 8.90 -1.93 10.60
N THR A 98 9.32 -0.70 10.34
CA THR A 98 9.01 0.47 11.17
C THR A 98 8.10 1.50 10.49
N THR A 99 7.85 1.33 9.21
CA THR A 99 6.96 2.19 8.40
C THR A 99 6.12 1.31 7.49
N SER A 100 4.81 1.49 7.50
CA SER A 100 3.93 0.74 6.59
C SER A 100 2.95 1.65 5.88
N SER A 101 2.62 1.32 4.63
CA SER A 101 1.38 1.72 3.99
C SER A 101 0.34 0.62 4.17
N ASP A 102 -0.92 1.00 4.30
CA ASP A 102 -2.08 0.11 4.26
C ASP A 102 -3.11 0.65 3.28
N HIS A 103 -3.79 -0.22 2.58
CA HIS A 103 -4.81 0.10 1.60
C HIS A 103 -6.17 -0.44 2.05
N LEU A 104 -6.86 0.31 2.91
CA LEU A 104 -8.24 0.04 3.28
C LEU A 104 -9.16 0.59 2.18
N TYR A 105 -9.94 -0.27 1.52
CA TYR A 105 -10.77 0.11 0.38
C TYR A 105 -12.25 -0.29 0.50
N LEU A 106 -12.67 -0.75 1.67
CA LEU A 106 -14.08 -0.99 1.98
C LEU A 106 -14.44 -0.46 3.37
N TYR A 107 -15.63 0.15 3.45
CA TYR A 107 -16.08 0.87 4.63
C TYR A 107 -17.51 0.47 5.05
N PRO A 108 -17.78 -0.85 5.24
CA PRO A 108 -19.11 -1.30 5.66
C PRO A 108 -19.34 -0.98 7.16
N ASN A 109 -20.58 -0.96 7.57
CA ASN A 109 -21.02 -0.95 8.97
C ASN A 109 -20.40 0.18 9.84
N GLY A 110 -20.10 1.32 9.22
CA GLY A 110 -19.53 2.47 9.91
C GLY A 110 -18.01 2.44 10.10
N VAL A 111 -17.31 1.49 9.48
CA VAL A 111 -15.83 1.50 9.41
C VAL A 111 -15.33 2.79 8.79
N ARG A 112 -14.26 3.34 9.33
CA ARG A 112 -13.58 4.55 8.83
C ARG A 112 -12.07 4.32 8.81
N LEU A 113 -11.37 5.08 7.98
CA LEU A 113 -9.90 5.08 8.02
C LEU A 113 -9.36 5.58 9.37
N ASP A 114 -10.16 6.38 10.08
CA ASP A 114 -9.85 6.83 11.45
C ASP A 114 -9.61 5.65 12.41
N ASP A 115 -10.32 4.53 12.28
CA ASP A 115 -10.15 3.33 13.12
C ASP A 115 -8.75 2.73 12.96
N THR A 116 -8.20 2.72 11.74
CA THR A 116 -6.84 2.24 11.46
C THR A 116 -5.78 3.25 11.91
N LEU A 117 -6.06 4.55 11.78
CA LEU A 117 -5.19 5.63 12.25
C LEU A 117 -5.04 5.60 13.78
N ASP A 118 -6.13 5.36 14.49
CA ASP A 118 -6.12 5.27 15.96
C ASP A 118 -5.36 4.03 16.44
N ALA A 119 -5.47 2.89 15.75
CA ALA A 119 -4.67 1.70 16.00
C ALA A 119 -3.17 1.95 15.78
N ALA A 120 -2.82 2.64 14.69
CA ALA A 120 -1.44 3.01 14.38
C ALA A 120 -0.84 3.96 15.43
N ALA A 121 -1.62 4.92 15.89
CA ALA A 121 -1.21 5.85 16.95
C ALA A 121 -0.98 5.11 18.28
N GLN A 122 -1.82 4.14 18.62
CA GLN A 122 -1.68 3.35 19.84
C GLN A 122 -0.42 2.48 19.83
N ILE A 123 -0.11 1.80 18.73
CA ILE A 123 1.07 0.94 18.63
C ILE A 123 2.37 1.74 18.37
N GLY A 124 2.26 3.00 17.90
CA GLY A 124 3.39 3.87 17.65
C GLY A 124 4.17 3.57 16.36
N MET A 125 3.52 2.99 15.34
CA MET A 125 4.13 2.71 14.05
C MET A 125 3.92 3.85 13.06
N ARG A 126 4.95 4.20 12.27
CA ARG A 126 4.80 5.19 11.19
C ARG A 126 3.91 4.64 10.09
N PHE A 127 2.88 5.43 9.70
CA PHE A 127 1.79 4.96 8.89
C PHE A 127 1.48 5.89 7.70
N HIS A 128 1.52 5.35 6.50
CA HIS A 128 0.97 5.93 5.29
C HIS A 128 -0.40 5.30 5.02
N ALA A 129 -1.44 5.92 5.58
CA ALA A 129 -2.81 5.43 5.51
C ALA A 129 -3.42 5.71 4.14
N ALA A 130 -3.57 4.68 3.32
CA ALA A 130 -4.17 4.85 2.01
C ALA A 130 -5.70 4.74 2.11
N ARG A 131 -6.38 5.88 1.86
CA ARG A 131 -7.81 5.95 1.74
C ARG A 131 -8.21 5.33 0.41
N GLY A 132 -8.43 4.01 0.45
CA GLY A 132 -8.91 3.23 -0.67
C GLY A 132 -10.38 3.52 -0.95
N ALA A 133 -10.88 3.07 -2.11
CA ALA A 133 -12.28 3.22 -2.48
C ALA A 133 -12.68 2.22 -3.56
N MET A 134 -13.94 1.84 -3.54
CA MET A 134 -14.62 1.15 -4.64
C MET A 134 -15.95 1.87 -4.92
N SER A 135 -16.25 2.17 -6.19
CA SER A 135 -17.46 2.89 -6.61
C SER A 135 -18.29 2.15 -7.65
N VAL A 136 -17.71 1.15 -8.30
CA VAL A 136 -18.36 0.37 -9.37
C VAL A 136 -18.66 -1.03 -8.86
N GLY A 137 -19.90 -1.24 -8.41
CA GLY A 137 -20.41 -2.52 -7.93
C GLY A 137 -20.94 -3.42 -9.05
N GLN A 138 -21.38 -4.61 -8.69
CA GLN A 138 -21.90 -5.63 -9.61
C GLN A 138 -23.05 -5.10 -10.50
N SER A 139 -23.94 -4.29 -9.96
CA SER A 139 -25.05 -3.68 -10.73
C SER A 139 -24.57 -2.73 -11.83
N LYS A 140 -23.35 -2.21 -11.72
CA LYS A 140 -22.69 -1.34 -12.72
C LYS A 140 -21.62 -2.05 -13.53
N GLY A 141 -21.58 -3.40 -13.47
CA GLY A 141 -20.61 -4.23 -14.19
C GLY A 141 -19.23 -4.31 -13.55
N GLY A 142 -19.09 -3.90 -12.29
CA GLY A 142 -17.90 -4.10 -11.47
C GLY A 142 -17.84 -5.47 -10.80
N LEU A 143 -16.76 -5.75 -10.11
CA LEU A 143 -16.53 -7.00 -9.41
C LEU A 143 -17.09 -7.01 -7.98
N PRO A 144 -16.95 -5.92 -7.17
CA PRO A 144 -17.41 -5.91 -5.79
C PRO A 144 -18.94 -5.91 -5.67
N PRO A 145 -19.51 -6.54 -4.62
CA PRO A 145 -20.93 -6.39 -4.31
C PRO A 145 -21.31 -4.93 -4.10
N ASP A 146 -22.52 -4.55 -4.47
CA ASP A 146 -22.99 -3.15 -4.30
C ASP A 146 -23.01 -2.71 -2.82
N SER A 147 -23.08 -3.64 -1.88
CA SER A 147 -23.05 -3.36 -0.44
C SER A 147 -21.70 -2.88 0.11
N VAL A 148 -20.62 -2.97 -0.67
CA VAL A 148 -19.27 -2.55 -0.26
C VAL A 148 -18.68 -1.45 -1.13
N VAL A 149 -19.48 -0.86 -2.02
CA VAL A 149 -19.09 0.32 -2.80
C VAL A 149 -19.68 1.59 -2.18
N GLU A 150 -19.05 2.72 -2.45
CA GLU A 150 -19.42 4.02 -1.92
C GLU A 150 -19.80 4.99 -3.05
N ASP A 151 -20.52 6.06 -2.70
CA ASP A 151 -20.76 7.19 -3.58
C ASP A 151 -19.47 7.98 -3.82
N GLU A 152 -19.20 8.36 -5.08
CA GLU A 152 -17.94 9.00 -5.48
C GLU A 152 -17.74 10.39 -4.85
N ALA A 153 -18.81 11.17 -4.69
CA ALA A 153 -18.73 12.45 -4.02
C ALA A 153 -18.39 12.28 -2.53
N ALA A 154 -18.98 11.26 -1.88
CA ALA A 154 -18.66 10.92 -0.50
C ALA A 154 -17.22 10.44 -0.34
N ILE A 155 -16.70 9.64 -1.29
CA ILE A 155 -15.29 9.22 -1.31
C ILE A 155 -14.35 10.42 -1.36
N LEU A 156 -14.57 11.35 -2.28
CA LEU A 156 -13.73 12.55 -2.44
C LEU A 156 -13.82 13.46 -1.21
N ALA A 157 -15.02 13.67 -0.68
CA ALA A 157 -15.21 14.50 0.53
C ALA A 157 -14.53 13.90 1.77
N ASP A 158 -14.62 12.57 1.98
CA ASP A 158 -13.91 11.92 3.09
C ASP A 158 -12.40 11.91 2.90
N THR A 159 -11.93 11.73 1.67
CA THR A 159 -10.50 11.83 1.32
C THR A 159 -9.96 13.21 1.65
N GLN A 160 -10.67 14.26 1.24
CA GLN A 160 -10.32 15.64 1.57
C GLN A 160 -10.29 15.88 3.09
N ARG A 161 -11.32 15.45 3.80
CA ARG A 161 -11.39 15.55 5.27
C ARG A 161 -10.18 14.90 5.95
N LEU A 162 -9.78 13.72 5.48
CA LEU A 162 -8.64 12.99 6.03
C LEU A 162 -7.33 13.72 5.77
N ILE A 163 -7.11 14.24 4.56
CA ILE A 163 -5.92 15.04 4.25
C ILE A 163 -5.86 16.27 5.16
N GLU A 164 -6.96 17.02 5.29
CA GLU A 164 -6.99 18.25 6.09
C GLU A 164 -6.83 18.01 7.60
N ARG A 165 -7.27 16.86 8.12
CA ARG A 165 -7.30 16.61 9.57
C ARG A 165 -6.21 15.69 10.08
N ARG A 166 -5.68 14.79 9.25
CA ARG A 166 -4.80 13.68 9.69
C ARG A 166 -3.45 13.64 8.98
N HIS A 167 -3.32 14.33 7.83
CA HIS A 167 -2.07 14.31 7.07
C HIS A 167 -1.05 15.30 7.66
N ASP A 168 0.15 14.78 7.96
CA ASP A 168 1.29 15.61 8.36
C ASP A 168 2.35 15.60 7.24
N PRO A 169 2.59 16.75 6.57
CA PRO A 169 3.59 16.87 5.50
C PRO A 169 5.04 16.95 6.00
N GLN A 170 5.25 17.09 7.31
CA GLN A 170 6.57 17.30 7.89
C GLN A 170 7.50 16.10 7.63
N ARG A 171 8.80 16.39 7.59
CA ARG A 171 9.79 15.32 7.56
C ARG A 171 9.66 14.46 8.84
N HIS A 172 9.74 13.15 8.72
CA HIS A 172 9.57 12.18 9.82
C HIS A 172 8.17 12.12 10.44
N ALA A 173 7.15 12.68 9.78
CA ALA A 173 5.76 12.55 10.22
C ALA A 173 5.38 11.10 10.53
N MET A 174 4.61 10.90 11.61
CA MET A 174 4.11 9.57 11.96
C MET A 174 2.92 9.15 11.11
N THR A 175 2.18 10.11 10.56
CA THR A 175 0.96 9.83 9.78
C THR A 175 0.96 10.62 8.48
N ARG A 176 0.72 9.92 7.37
CA ARG A 176 0.42 10.52 6.07
C ARG A 176 -0.80 9.88 5.47
N ILE A 177 -1.63 10.67 4.81
CA ILE A 177 -2.76 10.17 4.03
C ILE A 177 -2.31 9.99 2.58
N VAL A 178 -2.71 8.87 1.99
CA VAL A 178 -2.49 8.53 0.59
C VAL A 178 -3.85 8.41 -0.08
N VAL A 179 -4.00 8.94 -1.28
CA VAL A 179 -5.23 8.80 -2.07
C VAL A 179 -5.15 7.53 -2.90
N ALA A 180 -6.11 6.61 -2.74
CA ALA A 180 -5.93 5.26 -3.22
C ALA A 180 -7.21 4.55 -3.70
N PRO A 181 -7.90 5.01 -4.77
CA PRO A 181 -8.89 4.19 -5.45
C PRO A 181 -8.35 2.78 -5.72
N CYS A 182 -9.19 1.74 -5.50
CA CYS A 182 -8.67 0.38 -5.35
C CYS A 182 -7.98 -0.16 -6.61
N SER A 183 -8.65 -0.07 -7.77
CA SER A 183 -8.11 -0.63 -9.02
C SER A 183 -8.93 -0.15 -10.22
N PRO A 184 -8.44 -0.26 -11.47
CA PRO A 184 -9.19 0.10 -12.67
C PRO A 184 -10.54 -0.63 -12.83
N PHE A 185 -10.70 -1.82 -12.22
CA PHE A 185 -11.92 -2.61 -12.34
C PHE A 185 -12.92 -2.42 -11.18
N SER A 186 -12.60 -1.57 -10.20
CA SER A 186 -13.44 -1.34 -9.02
C SER A 186 -13.90 0.11 -8.83
N VAL A 187 -13.41 1.03 -9.66
CA VAL A 187 -13.79 2.45 -9.64
C VAL A 187 -14.04 2.98 -11.04
N SER A 188 -14.72 4.14 -11.14
CA SER A 188 -14.91 4.82 -12.43
C SER A 188 -13.62 5.53 -12.88
N ARG A 189 -13.53 5.85 -14.18
CA ARG A 189 -12.44 6.70 -14.72
C ARG A 189 -12.50 8.10 -14.13
N GLU A 190 -13.71 8.59 -13.92
CA GLU A 190 -14.00 9.90 -13.34
C GLU A 190 -13.42 9.99 -11.94
N LEU A 191 -13.71 9.02 -11.06
CA LEU A 191 -13.14 8.97 -9.72
C LEU A 191 -11.61 8.87 -9.73
N MET A 192 -11.03 8.04 -10.61
CA MET A 192 -9.58 7.96 -10.74
C MET A 192 -8.96 9.32 -11.07
N ARG A 193 -9.50 10.02 -12.09
CA ARG A 193 -9.02 11.35 -12.47
C ARG A 193 -9.18 12.36 -11.34
N ASP A 194 -10.38 12.44 -10.75
CA ASP A 194 -10.71 13.45 -9.75
C ASP A 194 -9.95 13.24 -8.44
N ALA A 195 -9.68 11.98 -8.08
CA ALA A 195 -8.81 11.62 -6.96
C ALA A 195 -7.36 12.10 -7.16
N ALA A 196 -6.80 11.92 -8.36
CA ALA A 196 -5.46 12.43 -8.68
C ALA A 196 -5.41 13.96 -8.65
N LEU A 197 -6.43 14.64 -9.17
CA LEU A 197 -6.56 16.10 -9.13
C LEU A 197 -6.67 16.60 -7.68
N LEU A 198 -7.50 15.95 -6.86
CA LEU A 198 -7.66 16.29 -5.43
C LEU A 198 -6.31 16.21 -4.69
N ALA A 199 -5.58 15.09 -4.82
CA ALA A 199 -4.29 14.93 -4.16
C ALA A 199 -3.29 16.04 -4.54
N ARG A 200 -3.20 16.35 -5.84
CA ARG A 200 -2.26 17.35 -6.37
C ARG A 200 -2.66 18.79 -6.13
N ALA A 201 -3.93 19.06 -5.83
CA ALA A 201 -4.40 20.40 -5.48
C ALA A 201 -3.74 20.95 -4.20
N TYR A 202 -3.27 20.07 -3.31
CA TYR A 202 -2.51 20.48 -2.12
C TYR A 202 -1.07 20.92 -2.42
N GLY A 203 -0.58 20.63 -3.62
CA GLY A 203 0.77 20.97 -4.06
C GLY A 203 1.87 20.06 -3.49
N PRO A 204 3.08 20.14 -4.08
CA PRO A 204 4.16 19.21 -3.78
C PRO A 204 4.71 19.30 -2.35
N ALA A 205 4.54 20.45 -1.69
CA ALA A 205 4.97 20.63 -0.30
C ALA A 205 4.17 19.77 0.70
N HIS A 206 2.90 19.48 0.40
CA HIS A 206 2.05 18.63 1.24
C HIS A 206 2.39 17.14 1.09
N ARG A 207 3.03 16.72 -0.01
CA ARG A 207 3.45 15.32 -0.21
C ARG A 207 2.31 14.31 -0.11
N VAL A 208 1.12 14.68 -0.55
CA VAL A 208 0.02 13.72 -0.70
C VAL A 208 0.34 12.81 -1.87
N SER A 209 0.40 11.52 -1.62
CA SER A 209 0.79 10.53 -2.63
C SER A 209 -0.44 9.77 -3.16
N LEU A 210 -0.24 9.10 -4.29
CA LEU A 210 -1.24 8.31 -5.01
C LEU A 210 -0.83 6.84 -5.04
N HIS A 211 -1.77 5.94 -4.78
CA HIS A 211 -1.55 4.50 -4.78
C HIS A 211 -2.76 3.74 -5.34
N THR A 212 -2.52 2.69 -6.13
CA THR A 212 -3.57 1.77 -6.62
C THR A 212 -2.97 0.42 -7.02
N HIS A 213 -3.80 -0.60 -7.20
CA HIS A 213 -3.39 -1.85 -7.85
C HIS A 213 -3.39 -1.66 -9.36
N LEU A 214 -2.39 -2.17 -10.04
CA LEU A 214 -2.27 -2.02 -11.49
C LEU A 214 -1.56 -3.22 -12.13
N ALA A 215 -2.11 -3.73 -13.23
CA ALA A 215 -1.51 -4.78 -14.04
C ALA A 215 -1.11 -6.02 -13.21
N GLU A 216 -1.98 -6.44 -12.27
CA GLU A 216 -1.68 -7.53 -11.36
C GLU A 216 -1.74 -8.90 -12.04
N ASN A 217 -2.82 -9.16 -12.78
CA ASN A 217 -3.02 -10.45 -13.45
C ASN A 217 -3.65 -10.30 -14.86
N ASP A 218 -3.86 -11.42 -15.54
CA ASP A 218 -4.39 -11.42 -16.91
C ASP A 218 -5.84 -10.93 -16.99
N ASN A 219 -6.65 -11.14 -15.94
CA ASN A 219 -8.03 -10.64 -15.90
C ASN A 219 -8.07 -9.11 -15.81
N ASP A 220 -7.16 -8.50 -15.05
CA ASP A 220 -6.99 -7.04 -14.96
C ASP A 220 -6.63 -6.46 -16.34
N ILE A 221 -5.67 -7.07 -17.05
CA ILE A 221 -5.31 -6.69 -18.42
C ILE A 221 -6.48 -6.81 -19.38
N ALA A 222 -7.19 -7.95 -19.31
CA ALA A 222 -8.35 -8.20 -20.18
C ALA A 222 -9.48 -7.18 -19.92
N TYR A 223 -9.75 -6.87 -18.65
CA TYR A 223 -10.74 -5.87 -18.26
C TYR A 223 -10.37 -4.48 -18.80
N THR A 224 -9.15 -4.03 -18.58
CA THR A 224 -8.68 -2.70 -18.99
C THR A 224 -8.75 -2.53 -20.52
N ARG A 225 -8.35 -3.56 -21.26
CA ARG A 225 -8.46 -3.57 -22.71
C ARG A 225 -9.92 -3.58 -23.20
N ALA A 226 -10.75 -4.45 -22.65
CA ALA A 226 -12.15 -4.57 -23.07
C ALA A 226 -12.97 -3.32 -22.71
N LYS A 227 -12.77 -2.75 -21.54
CA LYS A 227 -13.57 -1.63 -21.03
C LYS A 227 -13.09 -0.27 -21.53
N PHE A 228 -11.76 -0.10 -21.64
CA PHE A 228 -11.14 1.21 -21.90
C PHE A 228 -10.34 1.27 -23.22
N GLY A 229 -10.10 0.13 -23.87
CA GLY A 229 -9.39 0.06 -25.14
C GLY A 229 -7.88 0.35 -25.04
N CYS A 230 -7.29 0.26 -23.85
CA CYS A 230 -5.88 0.61 -23.62
C CYS A 230 -5.22 -0.39 -22.65
N THR A 231 -3.89 -0.31 -22.54
CA THR A 231 -3.13 -1.04 -21.52
C THR A 231 -3.28 -0.38 -20.16
N PRO A 232 -2.98 -1.09 -19.04
CA PRO A 232 -2.98 -0.48 -17.72
C PRO A 232 -2.06 0.73 -17.57
N ALA A 233 -0.88 0.72 -18.23
CA ALA A 233 0.04 1.85 -18.21
C ALA A 233 -0.52 3.09 -18.94
N GLU A 234 -1.11 2.89 -20.12
CA GLU A 234 -1.80 3.95 -20.87
C GLU A 234 -3.00 4.50 -20.10
N TYR A 235 -3.77 3.63 -19.40
CA TYR A 235 -4.84 4.03 -18.52
C TYR A 235 -4.34 4.92 -17.39
N ALA A 236 -3.27 4.51 -16.70
CA ALA A 236 -2.65 5.27 -15.63
C ALA A 236 -2.16 6.64 -16.12
N GLU A 237 -1.46 6.70 -17.25
CA GLU A 237 -0.98 7.96 -17.85
C GLU A 237 -2.14 8.90 -18.19
N ALA A 238 -3.15 8.39 -18.88
CA ALA A 238 -4.30 9.19 -19.32
C ALA A 238 -5.10 9.82 -18.17
N LEU A 239 -5.08 9.22 -16.98
CA LEU A 239 -5.80 9.68 -15.79
C LEU A 239 -4.91 10.38 -14.76
N GLY A 240 -3.62 10.61 -15.08
CA GLY A 240 -2.70 11.31 -14.19
C GLY A 240 -2.12 10.44 -13.08
N TRP A 241 -2.14 9.12 -13.23
CA TRP A 241 -1.60 8.15 -12.26
C TRP A 241 -0.17 7.73 -12.57
N VAL A 242 0.66 8.69 -12.99
CA VAL A 242 2.10 8.57 -13.18
C VAL A 242 2.81 9.78 -12.57
N GLY A 243 4.00 9.57 -12.03
CA GLY A 243 4.80 10.63 -11.41
C GLY A 243 5.56 10.15 -10.18
N PRO A 244 6.44 10.99 -9.62
CA PRO A 244 7.23 10.63 -8.44
C PRO A 244 6.40 10.61 -7.14
N ASP A 245 5.16 11.07 -7.19
CA ASP A 245 4.16 11.05 -6.13
C ASP A 245 3.27 9.79 -6.20
N VAL A 246 3.51 8.90 -7.16
CA VAL A 246 2.68 7.73 -7.45
C VAL A 246 3.48 6.43 -7.31
N TRP A 247 2.86 5.42 -6.70
CA TRP A 247 3.34 4.04 -6.80
C TRP A 247 2.18 3.07 -6.97
N HIS A 248 2.40 1.99 -7.70
CA HIS A 248 1.41 0.95 -7.97
C HIS A 248 1.80 -0.38 -7.32
N ALA A 249 0.80 -1.09 -6.78
CA ALA A 249 1.00 -2.45 -6.31
C ALA A 249 1.06 -3.43 -7.47
N HIS A 250 1.87 -4.49 -7.30
CA HIS A 250 2.05 -5.65 -8.14
C HIS A 250 2.78 -5.39 -9.46
N CYS A 251 2.16 -4.77 -10.45
CA CYS A 251 2.69 -4.53 -11.79
C CYS A 251 3.28 -5.78 -12.48
N VAL A 252 2.73 -6.98 -12.17
CA VAL A 252 3.22 -8.27 -12.66
C VAL A 252 3.16 -8.37 -14.18
N LYS A 253 2.10 -7.80 -14.77
CA LYS A 253 1.83 -7.84 -16.21
C LYS A 253 2.14 -6.51 -16.91
N LEU A 254 2.96 -5.66 -16.29
CA LEU A 254 3.40 -4.42 -16.93
C LEU A 254 4.29 -4.74 -18.12
N ASP A 255 3.94 -4.20 -19.29
CA ASP A 255 4.69 -4.40 -20.52
C ASP A 255 5.92 -3.47 -20.62
N ALA A 256 6.74 -3.67 -21.66
CA ALA A 256 7.96 -2.89 -21.86
C ALA A 256 7.68 -1.37 -22.04
N ALA A 257 6.55 -1.01 -22.66
CA ALA A 257 6.15 0.39 -22.81
C ALA A 257 5.77 1.00 -21.45
N GLY A 258 5.04 0.27 -20.62
CA GLY A 258 4.71 0.67 -19.26
C GLY A 258 5.95 0.81 -18.37
N ILE A 259 6.92 -0.10 -18.47
CA ILE A 259 8.20 0.01 -17.76
C ILE A 259 8.94 1.28 -18.17
N ALA A 260 9.03 1.57 -19.46
CA ALA A 260 9.68 2.78 -19.97
C ALA A 260 8.96 4.07 -19.50
N LEU A 261 7.62 4.05 -19.48
CA LEU A 261 6.82 5.15 -18.97
C LEU A 261 7.09 5.40 -17.48
N PHE A 262 7.10 4.34 -16.65
CA PHE A 262 7.35 4.46 -15.21
C PHE A 262 8.76 4.96 -14.90
N ALA A 263 9.75 4.47 -15.63
CA ALA A 263 11.12 4.98 -15.55
C ALA A 263 11.22 6.47 -15.89
N LYS A 264 10.57 6.89 -16.97
CA LYS A 264 10.54 8.29 -17.41
C LYS A 264 9.86 9.23 -16.42
N THR A 265 8.80 8.77 -15.78
CA THR A 265 7.96 9.58 -14.87
C THR A 265 8.38 9.49 -13.40
N GLY A 266 9.23 8.54 -13.04
CA GLY A 266 9.60 8.27 -11.66
C GLY A 266 8.50 7.56 -10.86
N THR A 267 7.55 6.92 -11.54
CA THR A 267 6.47 6.16 -10.91
C THR A 267 7.02 4.91 -10.24
N GLY A 268 6.65 4.67 -8.98
CA GLY A 268 7.13 3.54 -8.18
C GLY A 268 6.30 2.26 -8.34
N VAL A 269 6.89 1.13 -7.98
CA VAL A 269 6.26 -0.19 -7.93
C VAL A 269 6.47 -0.84 -6.57
N ALA A 270 5.39 -1.33 -5.96
CA ALA A 270 5.43 -2.19 -4.77
C ALA A 270 5.35 -3.66 -5.22
N HIS A 271 6.46 -4.39 -5.07
CA HIS A 271 6.54 -5.80 -5.39
C HIS A 271 6.04 -6.64 -4.21
N CYS A 272 5.05 -7.49 -4.46
CA CYS A 272 4.39 -8.35 -3.47
C CYS A 272 4.63 -9.84 -3.84
N PRO A 273 5.86 -10.39 -3.69
CA PRO A 273 6.20 -11.70 -4.25
C PRO A 273 5.33 -12.83 -3.69
N GLY A 274 5.10 -12.86 -2.38
CA GLY A 274 4.28 -13.88 -1.73
C GLY A 274 2.85 -13.91 -2.26
N SER A 275 2.20 -12.74 -2.31
CA SER A 275 0.85 -12.59 -2.85
C SER A 275 0.76 -12.93 -4.34
N ASN A 276 1.71 -12.46 -5.15
CA ASN A 276 1.75 -12.77 -6.58
C ASN A 276 1.84 -14.28 -6.85
N MET A 277 2.60 -15.03 -6.04
CA MET A 277 2.66 -16.49 -6.11
C MET A 277 1.36 -17.14 -5.65
N ARG A 278 0.80 -16.67 -4.52
CA ARG A 278 -0.41 -17.20 -3.92
C ARG A 278 -1.63 -17.10 -4.85
N LEU A 279 -1.79 -15.95 -5.51
CA LEU A 279 -2.89 -15.66 -6.42
C LEU A 279 -2.61 -16.08 -7.87
N ALA A 280 -1.49 -16.76 -8.11
CA ALA A 280 -1.03 -17.16 -9.44
C ALA A 280 -0.97 -16.01 -10.45
N SER A 281 -0.71 -14.78 -9.97
CA SER A 281 -0.59 -13.58 -10.82
C SER A 281 0.61 -13.67 -11.76
N GLY A 282 1.66 -14.36 -11.35
CA GLY A 282 2.88 -14.59 -12.12
C GLY A 282 4.12 -13.98 -11.47
N ILE A 283 5.20 -13.89 -12.23
CA ILE A 283 6.48 -13.31 -11.81
C ILE A 283 6.58 -11.89 -12.35
N ALA A 284 6.65 -10.90 -11.43
CA ALA A 284 6.79 -9.50 -11.81
C ALA A 284 8.16 -9.24 -12.49
N PRO A 285 8.25 -8.34 -13.49
CA PRO A 285 9.47 -8.06 -14.24
C PRO A 285 10.45 -7.17 -13.46
N ILE A 286 10.76 -7.53 -12.21
CA ILE A 286 11.51 -6.70 -11.25
C ILE A 286 12.90 -6.34 -11.78
N ARG A 287 13.57 -7.29 -12.45
CA ARG A 287 14.89 -7.01 -13.02
C ARG A 287 14.79 -5.94 -14.11
N ALA A 288 13.82 -6.03 -15.02
CA ALA A 288 13.63 -5.05 -16.08
C ALA A 288 13.23 -3.68 -15.52
N LEU A 289 12.36 -3.63 -14.50
CA LEU A 289 12.00 -2.40 -13.81
C LEU A 289 13.23 -1.71 -13.19
N ARG A 290 14.06 -2.45 -12.46
CA ARG A 290 15.27 -1.90 -11.84
C ARG A 290 16.31 -1.46 -12.86
N ASP A 291 16.53 -2.24 -13.91
CA ASP A 291 17.49 -1.90 -14.97
C ASP A 291 17.06 -0.65 -15.75
N ALA A 292 15.74 -0.40 -15.85
CA ALA A 292 15.18 0.83 -16.42
C ALA A 292 15.21 2.04 -15.46
N GLY A 293 15.56 1.84 -14.18
CA GLY A 293 15.60 2.90 -13.17
C GLY A 293 14.26 3.19 -12.49
N VAL A 294 13.26 2.32 -12.60
CA VAL A 294 11.99 2.42 -11.87
C VAL A 294 12.23 2.22 -10.38
N PRO A 295 11.72 3.10 -9.49
CA PRO A 295 11.75 2.86 -8.05
C PRO A 295 10.94 1.60 -7.70
N VAL A 296 11.60 0.58 -7.14
CA VAL A 296 10.96 -0.67 -6.72
C VAL A 296 11.13 -0.84 -5.21
N SER A 297 10.03 -1.15 -4.55
CA SER A 297 9.96 -1.48 -3.13
C SER A 297 9.39 -2.89 -2.92
N ILE A 298 9.56 -3.43 -1.71
CA ILE A 298 8.99 -4.71 -1.31
C ILE A 298 7.77 -4.47 -0.42
N ALA A 299 6.76 -5.32 -0.56
CA ALA A 299 5.55 -5.28 0.24
C ALA A 299 5.01 -6.68 0.52
N VAL A 300 4.35 -6.82 1.67
CA VAL A 300 3.77 -8.10 2.09
C VAL A 300 2.38 -8.36 1.51
N ASP A 301 1.64 -7.29 1.12
CA ASP A 301 0.23 -7.35 0.77
C ASP A 301 -0.67 -7.82 1.94
N GLY A 302 -1.95 -8.10 1.68
CA GLY A 302 -2.88 -8.58 2.69
C GLY A 302 -2.62 -10.03 3.11
N SER A 303 -2.78 -10.32 4.41
CA SER A 303 -2.55 -11.67 4.93
C SER A 303 -3.51 -12.74 4.38
N ALA A 304 -4.62 -12.35 3.75
CA ALA A 304 -5.50 -13.30 3.06
C ALA A 304 -4.92 -13.81 1.73
N SER A 305 -3.97 -13.08 1.13
CA SER A 305 -3.26 -13.46 -0.09
C SER A 305 -1.80 -13.83 0.13
N ASN A 306 -1.27 -13.66 1.35
CA ASN A 306 0.13 -13.96 1.66
C ASN A 306 0.30 -14.97 2.80
N ASP A 307 -0.67 -15.10 3.70
CA ASP A 307 -0.60 -15.87 4.96
C ASP A 307 0.35 -15.26 6.02
N SER A 308 1.19 -14.29 5.71
CA SER A 308 2.19 -13.71 6.61
C SER A 308 2.34 -12.19 6.40
N GLY A 309 2.52 -11.44 7.50
CA GLY A 309 2.93 -10.04 7.48
C GLY A 309 4.44 -9.85 7.68
N HIS A 310 5.28 -10.84 7.36
CA HIS A 310 6.70 -10.84 7.66
C HIS A 310 7.54 -10.26 6.52
N LEU A 311 7.80 -8.93 6.55
CA LEU A 311 8.45 -8.22 5.45
C LEU A 311 9.85 -8.75 5.10
N LEU A 312 10.65 -9.16 6.09
CA LEU A 312 11.97 -9.76 5.82
C LEU A 312 11.83 -11.11 5.09
N GLY A 313 10.73 -11.83 5.30
CA GLY A 313 10.39 -13.01 4.52
C GLY A 313 10.18 -12.70 3.05
N GLU A 314 9.45 -11.62 2.75
CA GLU A 314 9.23 -11.14 1.38
C GLU A 314 10.55 -10.74 0.69
N CYS A 315 11.47 -10.10 1.42
CA CYS A 315 12.80 -9.79 0.88
C CYS A 315 13.62 -11.03 0.48
N ARG A 316 13.33 -12.19 1.08
CA ARG A 316 13.97 -13.47 0.71
C ARG A 316 13.33 -14.13 -0.51
N LEU A 317 12.05 -13.82 -0.80
CA LEU A 317 11.33 -14.33 -1.96
C LEU A 317 11.59 -13.49 -3.21
N ALA A 318 11.89 -12.20 -3.05
CA ALA A 318 12.20 -11.26 -4.11
C ALA A 318 13.62 -11.46 -4.67
#